data_43ce343e7fdd885f3529d1fbcee974fa
#
_entry.id   43ce343e7fdd885f3529d1fbcee974fa
#
_cell.length_a   1.000
_cell.length_b   1.000
_cell.length_c   1.000
_cell.angle_alpha   90.00
_cell.angle_beta   90.00
_cell.angle_gamma   90.00
#
_symmetry.space_group_name_H-M   'P 1'
#
loop_
_entity.id
_entity.type
_entity.pdbx_description
1 polymer ?
#
loop_
_entity_poly.entity_id
_entity_poly.type
_entity_poly.pdbx_seq_one_letter_code
_entity_poly.pdbx_strand_id
1 'polypeptide(L)'
;MKIPQKISLKLLILFLLINLGEIMAQQLPQYTQYMYNTATINPAYVNENNRMDATLSYRAQWIGIDGAPETKALTVSGIINNKIGLGINIFKDNIGPSTEFSSNAVFSYYLNLSKKVKMSLGLNAGIDFFEVDYSKGSYYDQDDILFSYDNYYNALPAVGAGIYIFSDNWYVGFSVPNMLINQSNVESDKNLIHRDNHVYFMGGYVIDLSASLKLKPSILVKTIDNAPPTIDASLNVLFLQTFTLGASHRLKDSYSALAGFQISKNFFMGYSYDYSISDIGNYNQGSHEIILKYLMPRWGPNARSPRFF
;
A
#
# COMPACT_ATOMS: atom_id res chain seq x y z
N MET A 1 -6.70 -45.05 25.08
CA MET A 1 -6.69 -43.82 25.92
C MET A 1 -7.91 -42.99 25.55
N LYS A 2 -9.00 -43.00 26.35
CA LYS A 2 -10.25 -42.26 26.05
C LYS A 2 -10.08 -40.81 26.51
N ILE A 3 -10.07 -39.84 25.58
CA ILE A 3 -10.10 -38.43 25.90
C ILE A 3 -11.45 -38.12 26.54
N PRO A 4 -11.49 -37.50 27.74
CA PRO A 4 -12.76 -37.27 28.43
C PRO A 4 -13.61 -36.25 27.67
N GLN A 5 -14.85 -36.66 27.33
CA GLN A 5 -15.81 -35.86 26.54
C GLN A 5 -16.04 -34.43 27.03
N LYS A 6 -15.83 -34.15 28.34
CA LYS A 6 -15.96 -32.82 28.93
C LYS A 6 -14.86 -31.81 28.49
N ILE A 7 -13.67 -32.32 28.09
CA ILE A 7 -12.57 -31.46 27.60
C ILE A 7 -12.84 -31.08 26.13
N SER A 8 -13.38 -31.99 25.35
CA SER A 8 -13.74 -31.76 23.95
C SER A 8 -14.82 -30.68 23.79
N LEU A 9 -15.83 -30.66 24.65
CA LEU A 9 -16.90 -29.66 24.60
C LEU A 9 -16.41 -28.25 25.01
N LYS A 10 -15.51 -28.14 25.99
CA LYS A 10 -14.93 -26.86 26.41
C LYS A 10 -13.99 -26.30 25.34
N LEU A 11 -13.22 -27.14 24.67
CA LEU A 11 -12.37 -26.75 23.54
C LEU A 11 -13.21 -26.35 22.31
N LEU A 12 -14.33 -27.02 22.06
CA LEU A 12 -15.26 -26.66 20.99
C LEU A 12 -15.94 -25.32 21.26
N ILE A 13 -16.38 -25.07 22.51
CA ILE A 13 -16.97 -23.78 22.92
C ILE A 13 -15.92 -22.66 22.86
N LEU A 14 -14.68 -22.91 23.30
CA LEU A 14 -13.59 -21.96 23.17
C LEU A 14 -13.26 -21.64 21.70
N PHE A 15 -13.29 -22.64 20.82
CA PHE A 15 -13.09 -22.46 19.38
C PHE A 15 -14.25 -21.71 18.71
N LEU A 16 -15.48 -21.90 19.15
CA LEU A 16 -16.66 -21.15 18.71
C LEU A 16 -16.68 -19.70 19.18
N LEU A 17 -16.13 -19.40 20.38
CA LEU A 17 -16.04 -18.05 20.93
C LEU A 17 -14.93 -17.20 20.28
N ILE A 18 -13.94 -17.83 19.64
CA ILE A 18 -12.84 -17.13 18.94
C ILE A 18 -13.30 -16.59 17.57
N ASN A 19 -14.43 -17.04 17.04
CA ASN A 19 -14.90 -16.66 15.69
C ASN A 19 -16.00 -15.59 15.66
N LEU A 20 -16.27 -14.89 16.76
CA LEU A 20 -17.24 -13.78 16.80
C LEU A 20 -16.56 -12.40 16.70
N GLY A 21 -15.48 -12.29 15.96
CA GLY A 21 -14.91 -11.00 15.59
C GLY A 21 -15.74 -10.38 14.46
N GLU A 22 -16.37 -9.25 14.71
CA GLU A 22 -16.99 -8.44 13.67
C GLU A 22 -15.91 -8.03 12.67
N ILE A 23 -16.04 -8.49 11.42
CA ILE A 23 -15.12 -8.12 10.32
C ILE A 23 -15.59 -6.74 9.81
N MET A 24 -15.25 -5.69 10.53
CA MET A 24 -15.37 -4.30 10.08
C MET A 24 -13.96 -3.77 9.80
N ALA A 25 -13.36 -4.14 8.68
CA ALA A 25 -12.03 -3.67 8.31
C ALA A 25 -12.12 -2.78 7.07
N GLN A 26 -12.13 -1.47 7.25
CA GLN A 26 -11.78 -0.55 6.17
C GLN A 26 -10.27 -0.70 5.91
N GLN A 27 -9.92 -1.19 4.73
CA GLN A 27 -8.53 -1.42 4.35
C GLN A 27 -8.03 -0.25 3.50
N LEU A 28 -6.83 0.27 3.81
CA LEU A 28 -6.11 1.16 2.88
C LEU A 28 -5.89 0.48 1.52
N PRO A 29 -5.80 1.27 0.42
CA PRO A 29 -5.57 0.74 -0.90
C PRO A 29 -4.41 -0.24 -0.96
N GLN A 30 -4.57 -1.31 -1.72
CA GLN A 30 -3.59 -2.37 -1.86
C GLN A 30 -2.88 -2.25 -3.21
N TYR A 31 -1.55 -2.30 -3.20
CA TYR A 31 -0.73 -2.16 -4.41
C TYR A 31 0.08 -3.43 -4.64
N THR A 32 0.10 -3.92 -5.87
CA THR A 32 0.96 -5.04 -6.29
C THR A 32 2.35 -4.55 -6.65
N GLN A 33 2.43 -3.35 -7.23
CA GLN A 33 3.67 -2.71 -7.64
C GLN A 33 4.25 -1.76 -6.58
N TYR A 34 4.06 -2.06 -5.28
CA TYR A 34 4.52 -1.23 -4.15
C TYR A 34 6.01 -0.89 -4.21
N MET A 35 6.83 -1.77 -4.83
CA MET A 35 8.28 -1.57 -4.97
C MET A 35 8.64 -0.42 -5.93
N TYR A 36 7.73 0.00 -6.81
CA TYR A 36 7.93 1.15 -7.70
C TYR A 36 7.41 2.46 -7.09
N ASN A 37 6.49 2.39 -6.14
CA ASN A 37 5.94 3.54 -5.43
C ASN A 37 5.92 3.31 -3.91
N THR A 38 7.06 3.03 -3.33
CA THR A 38 7.22 2.75 -1.89
C THR A 38 6.79 3.94 -1.01
N ALA A 39 6.84 5.16 -1.54
CA ALA A 39 6.44 6.37 -0.79
C ALA A 39 4.95 6.39 -0.42
N THR A 40 4.08 5.64 -1.10
CA THR A 40 2.66 5.50 -0.71
C THR A 40 2.46 4.75 0.60
N ILE A 41 3.37 3.86 0.95
CA ILE A 41 3.28 2.99 2.13
C ILE A 41 4.32 3.32 3.20
N ASN A 42 5.40 4.06 2.88
CA ASN A 42 6.42 4.44 3.86
C ASN A 42 6.88 5.88 3.65
N PRO A 43 6.55 6.82 4.53
CA PRO A 43 6.95 8.21 4.41
C PRO A 43 8.47 8.45 4.55
N ALA A 44 9.23 7.47 5.07
CA ALA A 44 10.67 7.54 5.10
C ALA A 44 11.32 7.28 3.74
N TYR A 45 10.56 6.73 2.77
CA TYR A 45 11.07 6.50 1.42
C TYR A 45 10.88 7.75 0.57
N VAL A 46 11.98 8.40 0.21
CA VAL A 46 12.04 9.44 -0.83
C VAL A 46 13.21 9.09 -1.75
N ASN A 47 13.04 9.33 -3.04
CA ASN A 47 14.05 8.97 -4.03
C ASN A 47 15.37 9.72 -3.81
N GLU A 48 16.46 8.96 -3.58
CA GLU A 48 17.78 9.52 -3.25
C GLU A 48 18.57 10.09 -4.42
N ASN A 49 18.08 9.98 -5.63
CA ASN A 49 18.87 10.35 -6.82
C ASN A 49 19.09 11.85 -7.01
N ASN A 50 18.90 12.70 -5.98
CA ASN A 50 18.89 14.16 -6.11
C ASN A 50 17.98 14.61 -7.27
N ARG A 51 16.88 13.91 -7.47
CA ARG A 51 15.89 14.17 -8.48
C ARG A 51 14.52 14.11 -7.81
N MET A 52 13.65 14.98 -8.24
CA MET A 52 12.22 14.75 -7.96
C MET A 52 11.72 13.64 -8.88
N ASP A 53 10.90 12.77 -8.35
CA ASP A 53 10.12 11.82 -9.14
C ASP A 53 8.64 12.06 -8.93
N ALA A 54 7.88 11.85 -9.99
CA ALA A 54 6.44 11.81 -9.97
C ALA A 54 5.99 10.42 -10.39
N THR A 55 5.18 9.78 -9.57
CA THR A 55 4.62 8.45 -9.85
C THR A 55 3.11 8.54 -9.85
N LEU A 56 2.50 8.17 -10.97
CA LEU A 56 1.06 7.99 -11.12
C LEU A 56 0.75 6.51 -11.13
N SER A 57 -0.20 6.06 -10.32
CA SER A 57 -0.68 4.68 -10.33
C SER A 57 -2.20 4.64 -10.46
N TYR A 58 -2.66 3.65 -11.22
CA TYR A 58 -4.06 3.30 -11.39
C TYR A 58 -4.22 1.81 -11.17
N ARG A 59 -5.13 1.44 -10.28
CA ARG A 59 -5.44 0.04 -9.98
C ARG A 59 -6.95 -0.17 -10.03
N ALA A 60 -7.38 -1.17 -10.80
CA ALA A 60 -8.73 -1.68 -10.82
C ALA A 60 -8.71 -3.12 -10.31
N GLN A 61 -9.38 -3.37 -9.18
CA GLN A 61 -9.43 -4.69 -8.56
C GLN A 61 -10.69 -5.42 -9.00
N TRP A 62 -10.62 -6.77 -9.02
CA TRP A 62 -11.75 -7.68 -9.21
C TRP A 62 -12.66 -7.31 -10.39
N ILE A 63 -12.06 -7.18 -11.56
CA ILE A 63 -12.78 -6.83 -12.79
C ILE A 63 -13.99 -7.75 -13.01
N GLY A 64 -15.13 -7.15 -13.31
CA GLY A 64 -16.41 -7.84 -13.51
C GLY A 64 -17.33 -7.84 -12.29
N ILE A 65 -16.87 -7.32 -11.14
CA ILE A 65 -17.71 -7.09 -9.96
C ILE A 65 -18.12 -5.61 -9.93
N ASP A 66 -19.41 -5.34 -9.86
CA ASP A 66 -19.94 -3.99 -9.71
C ASP A 66 -19.54 -3.38 -8.37
N GLY A 67 -19.06 -2.15 -8.38
CA GLY A 67 -18.56 -1.47 -7.17
C GLY A 67 -17.21 -1.99 -6.66
N ALA A 68 -16.48 -2.78 -7.44
CA ALA A 68 -15.14 -3.24 -7.09
C ALA A 68 -14.16 -2.06 -6.86
N PRO A 69 -13.11 -2.25 -6.05
CA PRO A 69 -12.19 -1.17 -5.70
C PRO A 69 -11.45 -0.58 -6.91
N GLU A 70 -11.44 0.75 -7.00
CA GLU A 70 -10.70 1.52 -8.01
C GLU A 70 -9.84 2.57 -7.32
N THR A 71 -8.52 2.40 -7.38
CA THR A 71 -7.54 3.29 -6.75
C THR A 71 -6.77 4.10 -7.77
N LYS A 72 -6.67 5.41 -7.56
CA LYS A 72 -5.80 6.34 -8.29
C LYS A 72 -4.86 7.00 -7.30
N ALA A 73 -3.56 6.99 -7.57
CA ALA A 73 -2.61 7.65 -6.68
C ALA A 73 -1.57 8.45 -7.46
N LEU A 74 -1.20 9.58 -6.91
CA LEU A 74 -0.11 10.45 -7.38
C LEU A 74 0.85 10.70 -6.22
N THR A 75 2.10 10.34 -6.43
CA THR A 75 3.20 10.66 -5.51
C THR A 75 4.19 11.54 -6.21
N VAL A 76 4.57 12.65 -5.58
CA VAL A 76 5.68 13.50 -6.03
C VAL A 76 6.63 13.63 -4.87
N SER A 77 7.91 13.26 -5.05
CA SER A 77 8.88 13.33 -3.97
C SER A 77 10.30 13.62 -4.48
N GLY A 78 11.15 14.13 -3.61
CA GLY A 78 12.55 14.38 -3.94
C GLY A 78 13.37 14.88 -2.77
N ILE A 79 14.70 14.73 -2.87
CA ILE A 79 15.65 15.22 -1.86
C ILE A 79 16.10 16.63 -2.23
N ILE A 80 16.05 17.55 -1.26
CA ILE A 80 16.42 18.96 -1.47
C ILE A 80 17.93 19.20 -1.23
N ASN A 81 18.50 18.71 -0.13
CA ASN A 81 19.87 19.03 0.28
C ASN A 81 20.66 17.84 0.83
N ASN A 82 20.60 16.68 0.18
CA ASN A 82 21.23 15.42 0.57
C ASN A 82 20.79 14.85 1.94
N LYS A 83 19.98 15.58 2.72
CA LYS A 83 19.53 15.19 4.06
C LYS A 83 18.01 15.26 4.23
N ILE A 84 17.34 16.13 3.49
CA ILE A 84 15.92 16.38 3.63
C ILE A 84 15.20 15.94 2.37
N GLY A 85 14.28 15.03 2.53
CA GLY A 85 13.33 14.65 1.50
C GLY A 85 11.97 15.32 1.77
N LEU A 86 11.34 15.80 0.71
CA LEU A 86 9.97 16.30 0.72
C LEU A 86 9.16 15.58 -0.32
N GLY A 87 7.87 15.44 -0.06
CA GLY A 87 6.94 14.83 -0.99
C GLY A 87 5.50 15.16 -0.70
N ILE A 88 4.65 14.79 -1.65
CA ILE A 88 3.19 14.83 -1.55
C ILE A 88 2.67 13.49 -2.05
N ASN A 89 1.79 12.87 -1.27
CA ASN A 89 1.04 11.69 -1.64
C ASN A 89 -0.43 12.04 -1.71
N ILE A 90 -1.07 11.80 -2.84
CA ILE A 90 -2.50 11.99 -3.05
C ILE A 90 -3.04 10.66 -3.56
N PHE A 91 -4.13 10.17 -2.98
CA PHE A 91 -4.87 9.06 -3.58
C PHE A 91 -6.37 9.28 -3.50
N LYS A 92 -7.08 8.64 -4.42
CA LYS A 92 -8.52 8.49 -4.42
C LYS A 92 -8.84 7.01 -4.57
N ASP A 93 -9.63 6.48 -3.67
CA ASP A 93 -10.11 5.11 -3.66
C ASP A 93 -11.63 5.08 -3.68
N ASN A 94 -12.24 4.31 -4.58
CA ASN A 94 -13.67 4.14 -4.68
C ASN A 94 -13.99 2.66 -4.44
N ILE A 95 -14.89 2.38 -3.51
CA ILE A 95 -15.32 1.01 -3.18
C ILE A 95 -16.83 1.04 -2.97
N GLY A 96 -17.60 0.50 -3.93
CA GLY A 96 -19.07 0.56 -3.89
C GLY A 96 -19.57 2.00 -3.77
N PRO A 97 -20.39 2.32 -2.75
CA PRO A 97 -20.87 3.65 -2.49
C PRO A 97 -19.85 4.57 -1.83
N SER A 98 -18.73 4.03 -1.36
CA SER A 98 -17.73 4.76 -0.57
C SER A 98 -16.63 5.34 -1.46
N THR A 99 -16.23 6.58 -1.19
CA THR A 99 -15.08 7.26 -1.78
C THR A 99 -14.17 7.76 -0.68
N GLU A 100 -12.91 7.43 -0.74
CA GLU A 100 -11.86 8.03 0.09
C GLU A 100 -10.94 8.88 -0.78
N PHE A 101 -10.70 10.13 -0.37
CA PHE A 101 -9.69 11.00 -0.95
C PHE A 101 -8.70 11.42 0.13
N SER A 102 -7.42 11.11 -0.08
CA SER A 102 -6.34 11.41 0.86
C SER A 102 -5.31 12.34 0.23
N SER A 103 -4.86 13.32 1.00
CA SER A 103 -3.77 14.23 0.60
C SER A 103 -2.82 14.45 1.76
N ASN A 104 -1.58 13.98 1.60
CA ASN A 104 -0.56 13.98 2.64
C ASN A 104 0.73 14.65 2.15
N ALA A 105 1.26 15.59 2.95
CA ALA A 105 2.63 16.08 2.82
C ALA A 105 3.59 15.11 3.53
N VAL A 106 4.74 14.85 2.91
CA VAL A 106 5.76 13.93 3.41
C VAL A 106 7.05 14.69 3.68
N PHE A 107 7.63 14.45 4.85
CA PHE A 107 8.95 14.92 5.25
C PHE A 107 9.83 13.73 5.62
N SER A 108 11.05 13.68 5.14
CA SER A 108 12.02 12.67 5.55
C SER A 108 13.40 13.26 5.84
N TYR A 109 14.11 12.64 6.79
CA TYR A 109 15.46 13.07 7.18
C TYR A 109 16.44 11.90 7.04
N TYR A 110 17.54 12.13 6.32
CA TYR A 110 18.55 11.12 6.00
C TYR A 110 19.76 11.20 6.92
N LEU A 111 20.13 10.05 7.46
CA LEU A 111 21.29 9.82 8.33
C LEU A 111 22.24 8.82 7.69
N ASN A 112 23.54 9.11 7.71
CA ASN A 112 24.56 8.14 7.33
C ASN A 112 24.93 7.32 8.56
N LEU A 113 24.53 6.03 8.62
CA LEU A 113 24.92 5.11 9.69
C LEU A 113 26.35 4.61 9.49
N SER A 114 26.75 4.46 8.23
CA SER A 114 28.12 4.11 7.85
C SER A 114 28.43 4.65 6.45
N LYS A 115 29.62 4.30 5.89
CA LYS A 115 29.99 4.67 4.52
C LYS A 115 29.05 4.07 3.46
N LYS A 116 28.37 2.95 3.75
CA LYS A 116 27.51 2.20 2.81
C LYS A 116 26.07 2.11 3.24
N VAL A 117 25.76 2.36 4.51
CA VAL A 117 24.41 2.20 5.07
C VAL A 117 23.85 3.55 5.47
N LYS A 118 22.66 3.83 4.98
CA LYS A 118 21.90 5.04 5.30
C LYS A 118 20.59 4.65 5.99
N MET A 119 20.08 5.56 6.77
CA MET A 119 18.76 5.47 7.40
C MET A 119 17.98 6.74 7.05
N SER A 120 16.73 6.59 6.76
CA SER A 120 15.78 7.68 6.64
C SER A 120 14.69 7.54 7.69
N LEU A 121 14.38 8.65 8.35
CA LEU A 121 13.22 8.80 9.23
C LEU A 121 12.20 9.65 8.50
N GLY A 122 10.96 9.21 8.44
CA GLY A 122 9.89 9.89 7.70
C GLY A 122 8.68 10.18 8.56
N LEU A 123 8.05 11.30 8.26
CA LEU A 123 6.76 11.70 8.80
C LEU A 123 5.86 12.11 7.64
N ASN A 124 4.58 11.87 7.75
CA ASN A 124 3.58 12.47 6.89
C ASN A 124 2.45 13.07 7.72
N ALA A 125 1.84 14.12 7.18
CA ALA A 125 0.68 14.76 7.74
C ALA A 125 -0.23 15.25 6.62
N GLY A 126 -1.54 15.11 6.81
CA GLY A 126 -2.51 15.47 5.82
C GLY A 126 -3.95 15.35 6.29
N ILE A 127 -4.85 15.21 5.34
CA ILE A 127 -6.28 15.08 5.57
C ILE A 127 -6.83 13.99 4.66
N ASP A 128 -7.71 13.18 5.23
CA ASP A 128 -8.48 12.16 4.52
C ASP A 128 -9.94 12.52 4.54
N PHE A 129 -10.55 12.60 3.37
CA PHE A 129 -11.97 12.89 3.16
C PHE A 129 -12.69 11.59 2.81
N PHE A 130 -13.77 11.32 3.53
CA PHE A 130 -14.64 10.17 3.30
C PHE A 130 -16.00 10.64 2.85
N GLU A 131 -16.49 10.00 1.80
CA GLU A 131 -17.83 10.18 1.30
C GLU A 131 -18.50 8.82 1.14
N VAL A 132 -19.73 8.70 1.62
CA VAL A 132 -20.59 7.54 1.33
C VAL A 132 -21.84 8.06 0.64
N ASP A 133 -21.98 7.71 -0.63
CA ASP A 133 -23.14 8.06 -1.45
C ASP A 133 -24.17 6.93 -1.37
N TYR A 134 -25.13 7.07 -0.47
CA TYR A 134 -26.14 6.04 -0.26
C TYR A 134 -27.01 5.80 -1.48
N SER A 135 -27.13 6.76 -2.42
CA SER A 135 -27.91 6.57 -3.64
C SER A 135 -27.34 5.52 -4.59
N LYS A 136 -26.06 5.17 -4.44
CA LYS A 136 -25.37 4.13 -5.24
C LYS A 136 -25.49 2.74 -4.64
N GLY A 137 -26.06 2.61 -3.46
CA GLY A 137 -26.30 1.31 -2.81
C GLY A 137 -27.53 0.60 -3.39
N SER A 138 -27.52 -0.73 -3.41
CA SER A 138 -28.73 -1.51 -3.62
C SER A 138 -29.22 -2.02 -2.27
N TYR A 139 -30.46 -1.62 -1.89
CA TYR A 139 -30.99 -1.90 -0.56
C TYR A 139 -32.06 -2.99 -0.64
N TYR A 140 -32.04 -3.88 0.33
CA TYR A 140 -33.08 -4.93 0.45
C TYR A 140 -34.38 -4.35 1.03
N ASP A 141 -34.27 -3.37 1.95
CA ASP A 141 -35.41 -2.67 2.54
C ASP A 141 -35.37 -1.20 2.13
N GLN A 142 -36.36 -0.77 1.34
CA GLN A 142 -36.44 0.61 0.84
C GLN A 142 -36.92 1.60 1.91
N ASP A 143 -37.48 1.12 3.03
CA ASP A 143 -38.02 1.94 4.12
C ASP A 143 -37.03 2.08 5.31
N ASP A 144 -35.78 1.55 5.17
CA ASP A 144 -34.76 1.67 6.20
C ASP A 144 -34.35 3.14 6.35
N ILE A 145 -34.58 3.68 7.55
CA ILE A 145 -34.34 5.08 7.93
C ILE A 145 -32.86 5.47 7.71
N LEU A 146 -31.90 4.54 7.78
CA LEU A 146 -30.50 4.81 7.53
C LEU A 146 -30.24 5.32 6.10
N PHE A 147 -31.08 4.99 5.14
CA PHE A 147 -30.95 5.37 3.74
C PHE A 147 -31.78 6.59 3.34
N SER A 148 -32.58 7.12 4.25
CA SER A 148 -33.26 8.42 4.07
C SER A 148 -32.37 9.61 4.39
N TYR A 149 -31.12 9.36 4.86
CA TYR A 149 -30.15 10.42 5.14
C TYR A 149 -29.44 10.90 3.87
N ASP A 150 -29.08 12.18 3.86
CA ASP A 150 -28.15 12.77 2.90
C ASP A 150 -26.79 12.02 2.93
N ASN A 151 -26.02 12.11 1.85
CA ASN A 151 -24.70 11.54 1.76
C ASN A 151 -23.86 11.83 3.02
N TYR A 152 -23.14 10.81 3.48
CA TYR A 152 -22.25 10.98 4.62
C TYR A 152 -20.91 11.56 4.18
N TYR A 153 -20.47 12.63 4.82
CA TYR A 153 -19.16 13.26 4.60
C TYR A 153 -18.41 13.37 5.91
N ASN A 154 -17.14 12.99 5.90
CA ASN A 154 -16.25 13.16 7.05
C ASN A 154 -14.84 13.53 6.58
N ALA A 155 -14.15 14.36 7.36
CA ALA A 155 -12.77 14.74 7.14
C ALA A 155 -11.95 14.43 8.39
N LEU A 156 -10.92 13.63 8.27
CA LEU A 156 -10.08 13.19 9.38
C LEU A 156 -8.62 13.60 9.15
N PRO A 157 -7.93 14.12 10.19
CA PRO A 157 -6.50 14.34 10.08
C PRO A 157 -5.78 13.01 9.90
N ALA A 158 -4.77 13.00 9.05
CA ALA A 158 -3.88 11.87 8.80
C ALA A 158 -2.47 12.23 9.27
N VAL A 159 -1.89 11.38 10.11
CA VAL A 159 -0.49 11.50 10.55
C VAL A 159 0.14 10.13 10.46
N GLY A 160 1.37 10.06 9.99
CA GLY A 160 2.09 8.78 9.91
C GLY A 160 3.58 8.95 10.09
N ALA A 161 4.25 7.83 10.36
CA ALA A 161 5.69 7.78 10.50
C ALA A 161 6.28 6.54 9.85
N GLY A 162 7.58 6.60 9.56
CA GLY A 162 8.30 5.47 9.02
C GLY A 162 9.80 5.56 9.24
N ILE A 163 10.42 4.40 9.11
CA ILE A 163 11.87 4.22 9.11
C ILE A 163 12.23 3.40 7.87
N TYR A 164 13.32 3.79 7.21
CA TYR A 164 13.83 3.08 6.05
C TYR A 164 15.35 3.02 6.12
N ILE A 165 15.89 1.82 6.25
CA ILE A 165 17.33 1.56 6.31
C ILE A 165 17.74 0.86 5.03
N PHE A 166 18.80 1.32 4.39
CA PHE A 166 19.17 0.82 3.08
C PHE A 166 20.66 0.99 2.77
N SER A 167 21.08 0.22 1.81
CA SER A 167 22.41 0.21 1.23
C SER A 167 22.28 0.19 -0.30
N ASP A 168 23.38 0.03 -1.01
CA ASP A 168 23.39 -0.05 -2.48
C ASP A 168 22.56 -1.22 -3.01
N ASN A 169 22.47 -2.32 -2.27
CA ASN A 169 21.87 -3.56 -2.75
C ASN A 169 20.80 -4.17 -1.83
N TRP A 170 20.48 -3.58 -0.69
CA TRP A 170 19.40 -4.06 0.17
C TRP A 170 18.68 -2.92 0.88
N TYR A 171 17.47 -3.19 1.31
CA TYR A 171 16.69 -2.28 2.13
C TYR A 171 15.78 -3.02 3.10
N VAL A 172 15.46 -2.35 4.21
CA VAL A 172 14.43 -2.74 5.17
C VAL A 172 13.66 -1.48 5.56
N GLY A 173 12.36 -1.57 5.62
CA GLY A 173 11.48 -0.47 6.00
C GLY A 173 10.42 -0.91 6.99
N PHE A 174 10.04 0.00 7.87
CA PHE A 174 8.92 -0.14 8.78
C PHE A 174 8.13 1.17 8.76
N SER A 175 6.79 1.10 8.74
CA SER A 175 5.97 2.30 8.71
C SER A 175 4.56 2.07 9.22
N VAL A 176 3.98 3.16 9.73
CA VAL A 176 2.57 3.34 10.03
C VAL A 176 2.14 4.61 9.29
N PRO A 177 1.72 4.52 8.01
CA PRO A 177 1.44 5.70 7.19
C PRO A 177 0.23 6.51 7.67
N ASN A 178 -0.68 5.89 8.40
CA ASN A 178 -1.84 6.53 9.01
C ASN A 178 -1.96 6.05 10.45
N MET A 179 -1.48 6.86 11.38
CA MET A 179 -1.75 6.71 12.81
C MET A 179 -3.03 7.47 13.11
N LEU A 180 -4.06 6.75 13.52
CA LEU A 180 -5.32 7.38 13.86
C LEU A 180 -5.31 7.81 15.32
N ILE A 181 -5.65 9.06 15.51
CA ILE A 181 -6.10 9.52 16.82
C ILE A 181 -7.52 9.00 16.97
N ASN A 182 -7.71 7.96 17.79
CA ASN A 182 -9.04 7.49 18.18
C ASN A 182 -9.82 8.68 18.78
N GLN A 183 -10.72 9.26 18.01
CA GLN A 183 -11.68 10.23 18.54
C GLN A 183 -12.83 9.48 19.24
N SER A 184 -12.48 8.76 20.33
CA SER A 184 -13.44 8.08 21.17
C SER A 184 -14.32 9.02 22.02
N ASN A 185 -14.27 10.33 21.80
CA ASN A 185 -14.98 11.34 22.59
C ASN A 185 -16.04 12.14 21.81
N VAL A 186 -16.43 11.71 20.62
CA VAL A 186 -17.60 12.32 19.96
C VAL A 186 -18.77 11.37 20.19
N GLU A 187 -19.57 11.66 21.24
CA GLU A 187 -20.92 11.13 21.46
C GLU A 187 -21.85 11.56 20.28
N SER A 188 -21.67 10.94 19.16
CA SER A 188 -22.61 11.05 18.05
C SER A 188 -22.79 9.65 17.53
N ASP A 189 -23.99 9.12 17.63
CA ASP A 189 -24.50 7.85 17.07
C ASP A 189 -24.26 7.68 15.55
N LYS A 190 -23.49 8.59 14.93
CA LYS A 190 -23.25 8.71 13.49
C LYS A 190 -21.81 8.38 13.05
N ASN A 191 -20.92 7.95 13.94
CA ASN A 191 -19.56 7.56 13.52
C ASN A 191 -19.56 6.17 12.87
N LEU A 192 -19.97 6.12 11.61
CA LEU A 192 -19.98 4.89 10.78
C LEU A 192 -18.58 4.48 10.29
N ILE A 193 -17.55 5.30 10.50
CA ILE A 193 -16.22 5.05 9.99
C ILE A 193 -15.30 4.66 11.15
N HIS A 194 -14.97 3.37 11.22
CA HIS A 194 -13.90 2.86 12.08
C HIS A 194 -12.66 2.65 11.22
N ARG A 195 -11.55 3.25 11.62
CA ARG A 195 -10.27 3.14 10.92
C ARG A 195 -9.28 2.39 11.78
N ASP A 196 -8.66 1.36 11.20
CA ASP A 196 -7.60 0.60 11.85
C ASP A 196 -6.22 1.09 11.43
N ASN A 197 -5.26 1.01 12.34
CA ASN A 197 -3.87 1.32 12.02
C ASN A 197 -3.28 0.25 11.10
N HIS A 198 -2.69 0.69 10.01
CA HIS A 198 -1.97 -0.19 9.10
C HIS A 198 -0.47 -0.13 9.41
N VAL A 199 0.12 -1.24 9.74
CA VAL A 199 1.55 -1.38 9.98
C VAL A 199 2.17 -2.14 8.83
N TYR A 200 3.22 -1.56 8.24
CA TYR A 200 3.95 -2.16 7.13
C TYR A 200 5.38 -2.50 7.53
N PHE A 201 5.80 -3.68 7.17
CA PHE A 201 7.20 -4.10 7.17
C PHE A 201 7.58 -4.53 5.77
N MET A 202 8.71 -4.04 5.26
CA MET A 202 9.17 -4.36 3.91
C MET A 202 10.66 -4.64 3.90
N GLY A 203 11.09 -5.46 2.96
CA GLY A 203 12.51 -5.71 2.73
C GLY A 203 12.77 -6.23 1.33
N GLY A 204 13.98 -6.01 0.85
CA GLY A 204 14.40 -6.52 -0.45
C GLY A 204 15.91 -6.50 -0.63
N TYR A 205 16.37 -7.30 -1.57
CA TYR A 205 17.78 -7.41 -1.91
C TYR A 205 17.96 -7.43 -3.42
N VAL A 206 18.99 -6.74 -3.93
CA VAL A 206 19.35 -6.72 -5.34
C VAL A 206 20.60 -7.57 -5.51
N ILE A 207 20.50 -8.61 -6.33
CA ILE A 207 21.58 -9.53 -6.69
C ILE A 207 22.00 -9.24 -8.11
N ASP A 208 23.24 -8.81 -8.31
CA ASP A 208 23.84 -8.64 -9.63
C ASP A 208 24.28 -10.01 -10.16
N LEU A 209 23.48 -10.61 -11.06
CA LEU A 209 23.81 -11.90 -11.68
C LEU A 209 24.80 -11.75 -12.83
N SER A 210 24.71 -10.62 -13.58
CA SER A 210 25.66 -10.23 -14.61
C SER A 210 25.60 -8.72 -14.85
N ALA A 211 26.41 -8.17 -15.75
CA ALA A 211 26.37 -6.77 -16.13
C ALA A 211 24.99 -6.34 -16.69
N SER A 212 24.23 -7.27 -17.25
CA SER A 212 22.92 -7.01 -17.90
C SER A 212 21.73 -7.61 -17.15
N LEU A 213 21.96 -8.36 -16.07
CA LEU A 213 20.91 -9.11 -15.37
C LEU A 213 20.99 -8.90 -13.86
N LYS A 214 19.92 -8.36 -13.28
CA LYS A 214 19.76 -8.20 -11.83
C LYS A 214 18.51 -8.91 -11.37
N LEU A 215 18.58 -9.53 -10.19
CA LEU A 215 17.47 -10.21 -9.53
C LEU A 215 17.12 -9.45 -8.25
N LYS A 216 15.82 -9.23 -7.99
CA LYS A 216 15.35 -8.56 -6.78
C LYS A 216 14.23 -9.36 -6.12
N PRO A 217 14.55 -10.25 -5.17
CA PRO A 217 13.58 -10.73 -4.20
C PRO A 217 13.15 -9.59 -3.26
N SER A 218 11.87 -9.53 -2.94
CA SER A 218 11.33 -8.60 -1.95
C SER A 218 10.11 -9.18 -1.22
N ILE A 219 9.87 -8.66 -0.03
CA ILE A 219 8.75 -9.04 0.82
C ILE A 219 8.08 -7.77 1.35
N LEU A 220 6.76 -7.81 1.44
CA LEU A 220 5.94 -6.83 2.13
C LEU A 220 5.01 -7.57 3.08
N VAL A 221 4.99 -7.16 4.34
CA VAL A 221 4.04 -7.62 5.35
C VAL A 221 3.19 -6.43 5.77
N LYS A 222 1.88 -6.56 5.65
CA LYS A 222 0.89 -5.59 6.14
C LYS A 222 0.10 -6.22 7.27
N THR A 223 0.03 -5.54 8.40
CA THR A 223 -0.83 -5.92 9.53
C THR A 223 -1.85 -4.83 9.81
N ILE A 224 -3.04 -5.24 10.17
CA ILE A 224 -4.16 -4.37 10.56
C ILE A 224 -4.69 -4.96 11.87
N ASP A 225 -5.17 -4.11 12.77
CA ASP A 225 -5.80 -4.57 14.00
C ASP A 225 -6.98 -5.48 13.65
N ASN A 226 -7.13 -6.56 14.40
CA ASN A 226 -8.20 -7.56 14.25
C ASN A 226 -8.28 -8.30 12.90
N ALA A 227 -7.26 -8.20 12.02
CA ALA A 227 -7.21 -8.93 10.76
C ALA A 227 -5.93 -9.77 10.62
N PRO A 228 -5.96 -10.90 9.91
CA PRO A 228 -4.76 -11.67 9.62
C PRO A 228 -3.73 -10.85 8.82
N PRO A 229 -2.43 -11.02 9.07
CA PRO A 229 -1.40 -10.32 8.30
C PRO A 229 -1.44 -10.73 6.82
N THR A 230 -1.32 -9.74 5.94
CA THR A 230 -1.13 -9.96 4.51
C THR A 230 0.37 -10.02 4.22
N ILE A 231 0.82 -11.04 3.51
CA ILE A 231 2.23 -11.25 3.15
C ILE A 231 2.32 -11.34 1.63
N ASP A 232 3.07 -10.41 1.04
CA ASP A 232 3.42 -10.38 -0.37
C ASP A 232 4.89 -10.74 -0.54
N ALA A 233 5.19 -11.81 -1.27
CA ALA A 233 6.54 -12.18 -1.68
C ALA A 233 6.68 -11.98 -3.18
N SER A 234 7.70 -11.25 -3.62
CA SER A 234 7.91 -10.97 -5.04
C SER A 234 9.33 -11.25 -5.48
N LEU A 235 9.47 -11.62 -6.75
CA LEU A 235 10.74 -11.82 -7.42
C LEU A 235 10.71 -11.08 -8.75
N ASN A 236 11.60 -10.11 -8.89
CA ASN A 236 11.70 -9.29 -10.09
C ASN A 236 13.08 -9.45 -10.74
N VAL A 237 13.11 -9.53 -12.05
CA VAL A 237 14.32 -9.61 -12.88
C VAL A 237 14.41 -8.38 -13.74
N LEU A 238 15.49 -7.61 -13.62
CA LEU A 238 15.81 -6.49 -14.51
C LEU A 238 16.80 -6.97 -15.57
N PHE A 239 16.41 -6.80 -16.82
CA PHE A 239 17.19 -7.17 -17.99
C PHE A 239 17.59 -5.95 -18.79
N LEU A 240 18.90 -5.85 -19.14
CA LEU A 240 19.51 -4.73 -19.90
C LEU A 240 19.22 -3.34 -19.32
N GLN A 241 18.94 -3.24 -18.02
CA GLN A 241 18.53 -2.00 -17.36
C GLN A 241 17.29 -1.33 -18.00
N THR A 242 16.50 -2.09 -18.75
CA THR A 242 15.39 -1.58 -19.55
C THR A 242 14.10 -2.34 -19.28
N PHE A 243 14.16 -3.68 -19.26
CA PHE A 243 13.00 -4.52 -19.08
C PHE A 243 12.98 -5.12 -17.67
N THR A 244 11.86 -5.07 -17.00
CA THR A 244 11.63 -5.79 -15.76
C THR A 244 10.51 -6.79 -15.98
N LEU A 245 10.73 -8.02 -15.57
CA LEU A 245 9.71 -9.04 -15.45
C LEU A 245 9.69 -9.53 -14.01
N GLY A 246 8.51 -9.77 -13.48
CA GLY A 246 8.35 -10.20 -12.10
C GLY A 246 7.16 -11.11 -11.90
N ALA A 247 7.22 -11.83 -10.81
CA ALA A 247 6.10 -12.57 -10.26
C ALA A 247 5.98 -12.26 -8.77
N SER A 248 4.77 -12.24 -8.28
CA SER A 248 4.51 -12.09 -6.85
C SER A 248 3.42 -13.05 -6.40
N HIS A 249 3.48 -13.40 -5.13
CA HIS A 249 2.45 -14.21 -4.48
C HIS A 249 2.03 -13.51 -3.20
N ARG A 250 0.77 -13.13 -3.13
CA ARG A 250 0.10 -12.70 -1.91
C ARG A 250 -0.54 -13.91 -1.27
N LEU A 251 -0.06 -14.23 -0.07
CA LEU A 251 -0.43 -15.45 0.63
C LEU A 251 -1.96 -15.53 0.81
N LYS A 252 -2.58 -16.63 0.34
CA LYS A 252 -4.01 -16.92 0.38
C LYS A 252 -4.91 -15.95 -0.39
N ASP A 253 -4.35 -15.07 -1.23
CA ASP A 253 -5.12 -14.05 -1.96
C ASP A 253 -4.92 -14.14 -3.48
N SER A 254 -3.68 -13.99 -3.99
CA SER A 254 -3.43 -13.89 -5.42
C SER A 254 -2.02 -14.29 -5.85
N TYR A 255 -1.90 -14.67 -7.12
CA TYR A 255 -0.63 -14.69 -7.87
C TYR A 255 -0.61 -13.51 -8.84
N SER A 256 0.54 -12.86 -8.96
CA SER A 256 0.67 -11.71 -9.84
C SER A 256 1.82 -11.87 -10.82
N ALA A 257 1.60 -11.40 -12.05
CA ALA A 257 2.63 -11.20 -13.05
C ALA A 257 2.89 -9.71 -13.21
N LEU A 258 4.16 -9.31 -13.27
CA LEU A 258 4.57 -7.92 -13.39
C LEU A 258 5.47 -7.74 -14.62
N ALA A 259 5.26 -6.66 -15.34
CA ALA A 259 6.11 -6.25 -16.44
C ALA A 259 6.41 -4.75 -16.33
N GLY A 260 7.66 -4.36 -16.57
CA GLY A 260 8.09 -2.97 -16.52
C GLY A 260 9.01 -2.63 -17.68
N PHE A 261 8.92 -1.41 -18.18
CA PHE A 261 9.71 -0.94 -19.27
C PHE A 261 10.23 0.48 -19.04
N GLN A 262 11.56 0.65 -19.09
CA GLN A 262 12.21 1.94 -19.07
C GLN A 262 12.16 2.55 -20.47
N ILE A 263 11.15 3.36 -20.75
CA ILE A 263 10.91 3.96 -22.10
C ILE A 263 12.02 4.96 -22.44
N SER A 264 12.48 5.70 -21.46
CA SER A 264 13.59 6.64 -21.59
C SER A 264 14.35 6.76 -20.28
N LYS A 265 15.46 7.50 -20.23
CA LYS A 265 16.22 7.73 -19.00
C LYS A 265 15.39 8.34 -17.85
N ASN A 266 14.25 8.93 -18.18
CA ASN A 266 13.41 9.66 -17.23
C ASN A 266 12.01 9.06 -17.08
N PHE A 267 11.58 8.17 -17.96
CA PHE A 267 10.21 7.66 -17.99
C PHE A 267 10.16 6.14 -17.91
N PHE A 268 9.49 5.63 -16.89
CA PHE A 268 9.24 4.21 -16.67
C PHE A 268 7.74 3.94 -16.69
N MET A 269 7.34 2.81 -17.23
CA MET A 269 5.99 2.28 -17.19
C MET A 269 6.00 0.85 -16.65
N GLY A 270 5.11 0.56 -15.71
CA GLY A 270 4.89 -0.76 -15.16
C GLY A 270 3.44 -1.18 -15.31
N TYR A 271 3.23 -2.48 -15.46
CA TYR A 271 1.93 -3.12 -15.48
C TYR A 271 1.96 -4.39 -14.64
N SER A 272 0.91 -4.65 -13.89
CA SER A 272 0.71 -5.94 -13.24
C SER A 272 -0.71 -6.45 -13.43
N TYR A 273 -0.81 -7.78 -13.44
CA TYR A 273 -2.06 -8.52 -13.43
C TYR A 273 -2.06 -9.47 -12.24
N ASP A 274 -3.12 -9.42 -11.42
CA ASP A 274 -3.29 -10.29 -10.28
C ASP A 274 -4.42 -11.29 -10.56
N TYR A 275 -4.10 -12.56 -10.48
CA TYR A 275 -5.05 -13.65 -10.52
C TYR A 275 -5.47 -14.03 -9.10
N SER A 276 -6.75 -13.82 -8.76
CA SER A 276 -7.28 -14.12 -7.42
C SER A 276 -7.41 -15.64 -7.22
N ILE A 277 -6.88 -16.13 -6.09
CA ILE A 277 -6.99 -17.55 -5.68
C ILE A 277 -7.89 -17.75 -4.46
N SER A 278 -8.37 -16.68 -3.85
CA SER A 278 -9.38 -16.68 -2.79
C SER A 278 -10.79 -16.88 -3.39
N ASP A 279 -11.79 -17.08 -2.54
CA ASP A 279 -13.17 -17.37 -2.97
C ASP A 279 -13.75 -16.32 -3.93
N ILE A 280 -13.35 -15.06 -3.80
CA ILE A 280 -13.75 -13.99 -4.71
C ILE A 280 -13.23 -14.20 -6.15
N GLY A 281 -12.20 -15.01 -6.34
CA GLY A 281 -11.65 -15.37 -7.65
C GLY A 281 -12.66 -16.05 -8.58
N ASN A 282 -13.69 -16.69 -8.02
CA ASN A 282 -14.75 -17.30 -8.80
C ASN A 282 -15.71 -16.30 -9.47
N TYR A 283 -15.68 -15.04 -9.02
CA TYR A 283 -16.61 -13.98 -9.43
C TYR A 283 -15.95 -12.82 -10.17
N ASN A 284 -14.62 -12.82 -10.31
CA ASN A 284 -13.88 -11.74 -10.96
C ASN A 284 -12.92 -12.26 -12.03
N GLN A 285 -12.45 -11.36 -12.88
CA GLN A 285 -11.48 -11.62 -13.95
C GLN A 285 -10.06 -11.15 -13.57
N GLY A 286 -9.75 -11.06 -12.28
CA GLY A 286 -8.47 -10.59 -11.75
C GLY A 286 -8.44 -9.09 -11.53
N SER A 287 -7.24 -8.57 -11.22
CA SER A 287 -7.02 -7.14 -10.98
C SER A 287 -5.87 -6.62 -11.85
N HIS A 288 -5.96 -5.36 -12.24
CA HIS A 288 -4.97 -4.71 -13.10
C HIS A 288 -4.40 -3.48 -12.40
N GLU A 289 -3.08 -3.29 -12.53
CA GLU A 289 -2.43 -2.09 -12.02
C GLU A 289 -1.44 -1.54 -13.05
N ILE A 290 -1.51 -0.24 -13.31
CA ILE A 290 -0.60 0.49 -14.19
C ILE A 290 0.14 1.53 -13.36
N ILE A 291 1.46 1.62 -13.55
CA ILE A 291 2.30 2.67 -12.97
C ILE A 291 3.03 3.41 -14.07
N LEU A 292 3.02 4.73 -13.96
CA LEU A 292 3.83 5.64 -14.77
C LEU A 292 4.72 6.44 -13.83
N LYS A 293 6.04 6.36 -14.03
CA LYS A 293 7.01 7.09 -13.20
C LYS A 293 7.85 8.01 -14.07
N TYR A 294 7.91 9.27 -13.69
CA TYR A 294 8.71 10.29 -14.36
C TYR A 294 9.76 10.84 -13.40
N LEU A 295 11.03 10.67 -13.77
CA LEU A 295 12.18 11.24 -13.07
C LEU A 295 12.47 12.63 -13.65
N MET A 296 12.21 13.69 -12.89
CA MET A 296 12.49 15.05 -13.32
C MET A 296 13.99 15.27 -13.57
N PRO A 297 14.38 16.19 -14.47
CA PRO A 297 15.77 16.54 -14.71
C PRO A 297 16.47 16.93 -13.41
N ARG A 298 17.75 16.60 -13.28
CA ARG A 298 18.53 16.85 -12.07
C ARG A 298 18.74 18.33 -11.81
N TRP A 299 18.61 18.69 -10.54
CA TRP A 299 19.10 19.98 -10.01
C TRP A 299 20.27 19.67 -9.09
N GLY A 300 21.54 19.86 -9.56
CA GLY A 300 22.75 19.67 -8.76
C GLY A 300 23.66 18.50 -9.18
N PRO A 301 24.78 18.27 -8.46
CA PRO A 301 25.80 17.29 -8.81
C PRO A 301 25.33 15.84 -8.70
N ASN A 302 25.95 14.97 -9.49
CA ASN A 302 25.58 13.58 -9.70
C ASN A 302 25.71 12.70 -8.45
N ALA A 303 24.60 12.28 -7.85
CA ALA A 303 24.56 11.08 -7.03
C ALA A 303 24.03 9.91 -7.89
N ARG A 304 24.65 8.74 -7.81
CA ARG A 304 24.14 7.51 -8.43
C ARG A 304 23.48 6.69 -7.33
N SER A 305 22.21 6.36 -7.49
CA SER A 305 21.60 5.28 -6.71
C SER A 305 21.70 4.00 -7.53
N PRO A 306 22.30 2.93 -7.01
CA PRO A 306 22.39 1.65 -7.68
C PRO A 306 21.09 0.83 -7.58
N ARG A 307 20.13 1.32 -6.79
CA ARG A 307 18.81 0.68 -6.68
C ARG A 307 18.06 0.87 -7.98
N PHE A 308 17.61 -0.21 -8.57
CA PHE A 308 16.89 -0.18 -9.83
C PHE A 308 15.37 -0.01 -9.65
N PHE A 309 14.98 0.95 -8.81
CA PHE A 309 13.58 1.42 -8.70
C PHE A 309 13.55 2.89 -8.30
#